data_35c29c598485023d505c15ec62fa0cc5
#
_entry.id   35c29c598485023d505c15ec62fa0cc5
#
_cell.length_a   1.000
_cell.length_b   1.000
_cell.length_c   1.000
_cell.angle_alpha   90.00
_cell.angle_beta   90.00
_cell.angle_gamma   90.00
#
_symmetry.space_group_name_H-M   'P 1'
#
loop_
_entity.id
_entity.type
_entity.pdbx_description
1 polymer ?
#
loop_
_entity_poly.entity_id
_entity_poly.type
_entity_poly.pdbx_seq_one_letter_code
_entity_poly.pdbx_strand_id
1 'polypeptide(L)'
;MKNYILFSFLVLIGFGASAQKFAYVDTEYILKHMPEYKSSLSQIDGMSQQYQKQIDESFVEVDKMYKAYQADQVLLTDDMRKRRENDIIEKEKKAKEMQRLKFGPDGELFQMRTKLLKPIQEKIATAVSEIAKGKFIDFVFDKSSESTMMIYASTSYDLSNDVIIKLGYKPETTIK
;
A
#
# COMPACT_ATOMS: atom_id res chain seq x y z
N MET A 1 41.62 -10.38 51.78
CA MET A 1 41.17 -9.04 51.31
C MET A 1 41.14 -8.92 49.76
N LYS A 2 42.16 -9.39 49.01
CA LYS A 2 42.15 -9.35 47.55
C LYS A 2 40.96 -10.05 46.89
N ASN A 3 40.47 -11.17 47.40
CA ASN A 3 39.36 -11.96 46.82
C ASN A 3 37.99 -11.31 47.03
N TYR A 4 37.81 -10.51 48.09
CA TYR A 4 36.54 -9.77 48.32
C TYR A 4 36.41 -8.55 47.42
N ILE A 5 37.51 -7.93 47.02
CA ILE A 5 37.56 -6.79 46.10
C ILE A 5 37.18 -7.30 44.67
N LEU A 6 37.69 -8.47 44.28
CA LEU A 6 37.39 -9.09 42.98
C LEU A 6 35.89 -9.50 42.89
N PHE A 7 35.33 -10.04 43.98
CA PHE A 7 33.91 -10.40 44.05
C PHE A 7 33.00 -9.18 44.03
N SER A 8 33.37 -8.09 44.71
CA SER A 8 32.66 -6.80 44.70
C SER A 8 32.65 -6.18 43.30
N PHE A 9 33.74 -6.27 42.54
CA PHE A 9 33.82 -5.79 41.19
C PHE A 9 33.00 -6.58 40.18
N LEU A 10 32.86 -7.89 40.38
CA LEU A 10 32.02 -8.77 39.54
C LEU A 10 30.51 -8.47 39.71
N VAL A 11 30.08 -8.10 40.94
CA VAL A 11 28.68 -7.74 41.21
C VAL A 11 28.28 -6.41 40.61
N LEU A 12 29.22 -5.46 40.47
CA LEU A 12 28.95 -4.14 39.86
C LEU A 12 28.76 -4.18 38.37
N ILE A 13 29.29 -5.19 37.67
CA ILE A 13 29.14 -5.32 36.18
C ILE A 13 27.76 -5.87 35.80
N GLY A 14 27.03 -6.52 36.69
CA GLY A 14 25.72 -7.11 36.44
C GLY A 14 24.55 -6.11 36.32
N PHE A 15 24.68 -4.88 36.73
CA PHE A 15 23.58 -3.90 36.76
C PHE A 15 23.37 -3.10 35.48
N GLY A 16 24.18 -3.30 34.44
CA GLY A 16 24.13 -2.51 33.19
C GLY A 16 23.41 -3.19 32.01
N ALA A 17 22.90 -4.39 32.16
CA ALA A 17 22.22 -5.09 31.05
C ALA A 17 20.78 -4.60 30.91
N SER A 18 20.57 -3.50 30.21
CA SER A 18 19.24 -3.12 29.75
C SER A 18 18.80 -4.11 28.69
N ALA A 19 17.83 -4.97 29.00
CA ALA A 19 17.24 -5.85 28.02
C ALA A 19 16.48 -5.02 26.97
N GLN A 20 16.83 -5.14 25.71
CA GLN A 20 16.11 -4.50 24.59
C GLN A 20 14.66 -4.98 24.60
N LYS A 21 13.74 -4.04 24.49
CA LYS A 21 12.31 -4.33 24.45
C LYS A 21 11.82 -4.33 23.01
N PHE A 22 11.13 -5.40 22.66
CA PHE A 22 10.53 -5.61 21.37
C PHE A 22 9.01 -5.62 21.49
N ALA A 23 8.34 -5.14 20.45
CA ALA A 23 6.90 -5.26 20.29
C ALA A 23 6.56 -5.45 18.82
N TYR A 24 5.30 -5.69 18.53
CA TYR A 24 4.80 -5.72 17.17
C TYR A 24 3.44 -5.04 17.07
N VAL A 25 3.09 -4.70 15.83
CA VAL A 25 1.76 -4.26 15.42
C VAL A 25 1.29 -5.09 14.23
N ASP A 26 0.00 -5.12 14.00
CA ASP A 26 -0.65 -5.61 12.80
C ASP A 26 -1.25 -4.41 12.08
N THR A 27 -0.51 -3.85 11.11
CA THR A 27 -0.97 -2.64 10.41
C THR A 27 -2.22 -2.91 9.56
N GLU A 28 -2.41 -4.12 9.04
CA GLU A 28 -3.63 -4.49 8.32
C GLU A 28 -4.85 -4.46 9.25
N TYR A 29 -4.71 -5.00 10.46
CA TYR A 29 -5.75 -4.96 11.49
C TYR A 29 -6.07 -3.51 11.89
N ILE A 30 -5.05 -2.67 12.11
CA ILE A 30 -5.23 -1.26 12.44
C ILE A 30 -5.99 -0.52 11.32
N LEU A 31 -5.57 -0.69 10.06
CA LEU A 31 -6.17 -0.07 8.89
C LEU A 31 -7.66 -0.42 8.73
N LYS A 32 -8.05 -1.65 9.05
CA LYS A 32 -9.46 -2.10 9.03
C LYS A 32 -10.35 -1.29 9.98
N HIS A 33 -9.77 -0.73 11.05
CA HIS A 33 -10.49 0.10 12.04
C HIS A 33 -10.53 1.59 11.67
N MET A 34 -9.87 2.00 10.59
CA MET A 34 -9.79 3.40 10.15
C MET A 34 -10.82 3.70 9.04
N PRO A 35 -11.90 4.48 9.32
CA PRO A 35 -12.92 4.82 8.32
C PRO A 35 -12.33 5.55 7.11
N GLU A 36 -11.33 6.42 7.32
CA GLU A 36 -10.64 7.11 6.24
C GLU A 36 -9.89 6.16 5.30
N TYR A 37 -9.36 5.05 5.79
CA TYR A 37 -8.75 4.03 4.94
C TYR A 37 -9.78 3.36 4.04
N LYS A 38 -10.94 2.97 4.61
CA LYS A 38 -12.05 2.38 3.85
C LYS A 38 -12.57 3.35 2.77
N SER A 39 -12.72 4.62 3.13
CA SER A 39 -13.12 5.67 2.19
C SER A 39 -12.10 5.86 1.08
N SER A 40 -10.80 5.87 1.42
CA SER A 40 -9.71 5.99 0.44
C SER A 40 -9.68 4.82 -0.52
N LEU A 41 -9.86 3.59 -0.04
CA LEU A 41 -9.95 2.40 -0.90
C LEU A 41 -11.14 2.48 -1.85
N SER A 42 -12.31 2.89 -1.36
CA SER A 42 -13.50 3.07 -2.20
C SER A 42 -13.30 4.11 -3.31
N GLN A 43 -12.60 5.22 -3.00
CA GLN A 43 -12.27 6.24 -3.99
C GLN A 43 -11.30 5.71 -5.05
N ILE A 44 -10.26 4.97 -4.63
CA ILE A 44 -9.29 4.35 -5.54
C ILE A 44 -9.98 3.34 -6.46
N ASP A 45 -10.84 2.50 -5.92
CA ASP A 45 -11.58 1.50 -6.68
C ASP A 45 -12.53 2.14 -7.69
N GLY A 46 -13.31 3.14 -7.26
CA GLY A 46 -14.20 3.88 -8.16
C GLY A 46 -13.46 4.55 -9.31
N MET A 47 -12.29 5.16 -9.04
CA MET A 47 -11.46 5.76 -10.07
C MET A 47 -10.86 4.71 -11.01
N SER A 48 -10.42 3.57 -10.46
CA SER A 48 -9.91 2.45 -11.25
C SER A 48 -10.95 1.93 -12.24
N GLN A 49 -12.18 1.72 -11.78
CA GLN A 49 -13.30 1.31 -12.63
C GLN A 49 -13.62 2.34 -13.71
N GLN A 50 -13.59 3.62 -13.37
CA GLN A 50 -13.81 4.69 -14.34
C GLN A 50 -12.73 4.72 -15.41
N TYR A 51 -11.46 4.60 -15.04
CA TYR A 51 -10.35 4.55 -15.99
C TYR A 51 -10.42 3.31 -16.87
N GLN A 52 -10.72 2.14 -16.29
CA GLN A 52 -10.88 0.92 -17.07
C GLN A 52 -11.97 1.08 -18.13
N LYS A 53 -13.13 1.62 -17.74
CA LYS A 53 -14.23 1.87 -18.68
C LYS A 53 -13.82 2.79 -19.85
N GLN A 54 -13.10 3.88 -19.57
CA GLN A 54 -12.62 4.81 -20.61
C GLN A 54 -11.65 4.12 -21.59
N ILE A 55 -10.78 3.27 -21.07
CA ILE A 55 -9.81 2.52 -21.89
C ILE A 55 -10.54 1.48 -22.74
N ASP A 56 -11.48 0.73 -22.15
CA ASP A 56 -12.27 -0.26 -22.87
C ASP A 56 -13.10 0.37 -23.99
N GLU A 57 -13.74 1.51 -23.74
CA GLU A 57 -14.46 2.29 -24.75
C GLU A 57 -13.53 2.72 -25.89
N SER A 58 -12.30 3.13 -25.57
CA SER A 58 -11.30 3.52 -26.58
C SER A 58 -10.87 2.34 -27.45
N PHE A 59 -10.65 1.15 -26.86
CA PHE A 59 -10.33 -0.07 -27.61
C PHE A 59 -11.52 -0.59 -28.43
N VAL A 60 -12.74 -0.48 -27.94
CA VAL A 60 -13.96 -0.80 -28.69
C VAL A 60 -14.07 0.09 -29.95
N GLU A 61 -13.68 1.36 -29.83
CA GLU A 61 -13.66 2.26 -31.01
C GLU A 61 -12.60 1.84 -32.04
N VAL A 62 -11.41 1.44 -31.59
CA VAL A 62 -10.37 0.88 -32.46
C VAL A 62 -10.87 -0.37 -33.19
N ASP A 63 -11.52 -1.30 -32.47
CA ASP A 63 -12.09 -2.51 -33.06
C ASP A 63 -13.16 -2.20 -34.13
N LYS A 64 -14.03 -1.23 -33.86
CA LYS A 64 -15.02 -0.75 -34.84
C LYS A 64 -14.36 -0.18 -36.09
N MET A 65 -13.33 0.65 -35.92
CA MET A 65 -12.59 1.22 -37.07
C MET A 65 -11.93 0.11 -37.87
N TYR A 66 -11.33 -0.87 -37.24
CA TYR A 66 -10.68 -2.00 -37.88
C TYR A 66 -11.70 -2.88 -38.67
N LYS A 67 -12.84 -3.21 -38.06
CA LYS A 67 -13.92 -3.97 -38.72
C LYS A 67 -14.49 -3.23 -39.93
N ALA A 68 -14.70 -1.92 -39.81
CA ALA A 68 -15.15 -1.09 -40.94
C ALA A 68 -14.10 -1.06 -42.06
N TYR A 69 -12.81 -0.94 -41.73
CA TYR A 69 -11.72 -1.00 -42.68
C TYR A 69 -11.71 -2.35 -43.43
N GLN A 70 -11.82 -3.47 -42.72
CA GLN A 70 -11.86 -4.80 -43.34
C GLN A 70 -13.04 -4.97 -44.31
N ALA A 71 -14.23 -4.45 -43.96
CA ALA A 71 -15.41 -4.54 -44.78
C ALA A 71 -15.25 -3.73 -46.10
N ASP A 72 -14.63 -2.56 -46.03
CA ASP A 72 -14.49 -1.61 -47.16
C ASP A 72 -13.21 -1.81 -47.95
N GLN A 73 -12.24 -2.60 -47.47
CA GLN A 73 -10.85 -2.66 -47.97
C GLN A 73 -10.75 -2.85 -49.49
N VAL A 74 -11.62 -3.69 -50.08
CA VAL A 74 -11.61 -3.98 -51.54
C VAL A 74 -12.15 -2.84 -52.38
N LEU A 75 -12.87 -1.90 -51.78
CA LEU A 75 -13.48 -0.74 -52.44
C LEU A 75 -12.60 0.51 -52.33
N LEU A 76 -11.56 0.48 -51.48
CA LEU A 76 -10.72 1.63 -51.21
C LEU A 76 -9.55 1.74 -52.21
N THR A 77 -9.21 2.95 -52.61
CA THR A 77 -7.94 3.24 -53.29
C THR A 77 -6.76 3.06 -52.36
N ASP A 78 -5.53 2.93 -52.88
CA ASP A 78 -4.33 2.73 -52.05
C ASP A 78 -4.09 3.89 -51.08
N ASP A 79 -4.37 5.11 -51.48
CA ASP A 79 -4.26 6.29 -50.59
C ASP A 79 -5.32 6.27 -49.49
N MET A 80 -6.53 5.86 -49.79
CA MET A 80 -7.58 5.72 -48.79
C MET A 80 -7.27 4.58 -47.78
N ARG A 81 -6.73 3.46 -48.26
CA ARG A 81 -6.28 2.36 -47.35
C ARG A 81 -5.22 2.86 -46.38
N LYS A 82 -4.16 3.49 -46.88
CA LYS A 82 -3.08 4.05 -46.05
C LYS A 82 -3.61 5.04 -45.00
N ARG A 83 -4.53 5.92 -45.37
CA ARG A 83 -5.15 6.85 -44.39
C ARG A 83 -5.91 6.12 -43.33
N ARG A 84 -6.79 5.16 -43.70
CA ARG A 84 -7.56 4.37 -42.71
C ARG A 84 -6.67 3.56 -41.77
N GLU A 85 -5.60 2.94 -42.32
CA GLU A 85 -4.62 2.19 -41.52
C GLU A 85 -3.90 3.14 -40.53
N ASN A 86 -3.44 4.30 -41.00
CA ASN A 86 -2.80 5.28 -40.10
C ASN A 86 -3.76 5.77 -38.99
N ASP A 87 -5.03 6.06 -39.33
CA ASP A 87 -6.02 6.50 -38.39
C ASP A 87 -6.26 5.44 -37.28
N ILE A 88 -6.31 4.14 -37.64
CA ILE A 88 -6.45 3.02 -36.73
C ILE A 88 -5.21 2.92 -35.82
N ILE A 89 -4.01 2.98 -36.41
CA ILE A 89 -2.74 2.92 -35.68
C ILE A 89 -2.63 4.09 -34.68
N GLU A 90 -2.98 5.29 -35.09
CA GLU A 90 -2.98 6.45 -34.19
C GLU A 90 -3.99 6.31 -33.07
N LYS A 91 -5.19 5.78 -33.35
CA LYS A 91 -6.22 5.58 -32.34
C LYS A 91 -5.80 4.51 -31.34
N GLU A 92 -5.22 3.40 -31.81
CA GLU A 92 -4.67 2.34 -30.96
C GLU A 92 -3.53 2.87 -30.07
N LYS A 93 -2.62 3.67 -30.66
CA LYS A 93 -1.54 4.32 -29.91
C LYS A 93 -2.08 5.20 -28.79
N LYS A 94 -3.12 5.99 -29.06
CA LYS A 94 -3.77 6.84 -28.06
C LYS A 94 -4.42 6.00 -26.94
N ALA A 95 -5.07 4.89 -27.27
CA ALA A 95 -5.65 3.99 -26.27
C ALA A 95 -4.60 3.36 -25.36
N LYS A 96 -3.50 2.87 -25.94
CA LYS A 96 -2.35 2.32 -25.20
C LYS A 96 -1.67 3.38 -24.32
N GLU A 97 -1.51 4.59 -24.83
CA GLU A 97 -0.94 5.69 -24.06
C GLU A 97 -1.86 6.09 -22.89
N MET A 98 -3.18 6.15 -23.12
CA MET A 98 -4.15 6.36 -22.03
C MET A 98 -4.02 5.28 -20.94
N GLN A 99 -3.93 4.01 -21.35
CA GLN A 99 -3.73 2.90 -20.39
C GLN A 99 -2.44 3.09 -19.58
N ARG A 100 -1.34 3.47 -20.24
CA ARG A 100 -0.06 3.74 -19.57
C ARG A 100 -0.14 4.90 -18.59
N LEU A 101 -0.78 6.00 -18.99
CA LEU A 101 -0.94 7.19 -18.15
C LEU A 101 -1.84 6.91 -16.93
N LYS A 102 -2.88 6.07 -17.09
CA LYS A 102 -3.82 5.76 -16.00
C LYS A 102 -3.29 4.68 -15.06
N PHE A 103 -2.73 3.59 -15.59
CA PHE A 103 -2.36 2.38 -14.83
C PHE A 103 -0.86 2.08 -14.79
N GLY A 104 -0.03 2.86 -15.48
CA GLY A 104 1.42 2.65 -15.47
C GLY A 104 2.06 2.83 -14.09
N PRO A 105 3.35 2.48 -13.94
CA PRO A 105 4.06 2.55 -12.65
C PRO A 105 3.98 3.92 -11.96
N ASP A 106 3.99 5.01 -12.75
CA ASP A 106 3.85 6.39 -12.27
C ASP A 106 2.52 7.02 -12.73
N GLY A 107 1.54 6.17 -13.08
CA GLY A 107 0.25 6.59 -13.61
C GLY A 107 -0.63 7.29 -12.56
N GLU A 108 -1.72 7.89 -13.06
CA GLU A 108 -2.63 8.67 -12.20
C GLU A 108 -3.20 7.86 -11.03
N LEU A 109 -3.50 6.57 -11.23
CA LEU A 109 -4.01 5.69 -10.17
C LEU A 109 -2.97 5.45 -9.09
N PHE A 110 -1.69 5.27 -9.46
CA PHE A 110 -0.59 5.13 -8.50
C PHE A 110 -0.40 6.41 -7.68
N GLN A 111 -0.41 7.58 -8.35
CA GLN A 111 -0.28 8.86 -7.67
C GLN A 111 -1.45 9.11 -6.70
N MET A 112 -2.67 8.80 -7.13
CA MET A 112 -3.86 8.91 -6.28
C MET A 112 -3.77 7.98 -5.06
N ARG A 113 -3.37 6.73 -5.26
CA ARG A 113 -3.15 5.77 -4.16
C ARG A 113 -2.14 6.31 -3.16
N THR A 114 -0.99 6.77 -3.63
CA THR A 114 0.05 7.36 -2.79
C THR A 114 -0.49 8.57 -2.02
N LYS A 115 -1.18 9.48 -2.69
CA LYS A 115 -1.75 10.69 -2.08
C LYS A 115 -2.75 10.38 -0.97
N LEU A 116 -3.58 9.35 -1.14
CA LEU A 116 -4.62 8.99 -0.18
C LEU A 116 -4.11 8.11 0.97
N LEU A 117 -3.19 7.18 0.69
CA LEU A 117 -2.77 6.20 1.68
C LEU A 117 -1.55 6.65 2.50
N LYS A 118 -0.64 7.42 1.92
CA LYS A 118 0.56 7.89 2.63
C LYS A 118 0.25 8.65 3.93
N PRO A 119 -0.70 9.61 3.97
CA PRO A 119 -1.04 10.28 5.22
C PRO A 119 -1.57 9.34 6.30
N ILE A 120 -2.31 8.29 5.91
CA ILE A 120 -2.84 7.28 6.83
C ILE A 120 -1.70 6.45 7.43
N GLN A 121 -0.76 6.02 6.59
CA GLN A 121 0.44 5.30 7.04
C GLN A 121 1.30 6.16 7.98
N GLU A 122 1.47 7.44 7.69
CA GLU A 122 2.19 8.38 8.54
C GLU A 122 1.53 8.57 9.91
N LYS A 123 0.19 8.62 9.97
CA LYS A 123 -0.56 8.66 11.24
C LYS A 123 -0.29 7.42 12.08
N ILE A 124 -0.34 6.23 11.47
CA ILE A 124 -0.05 4.97 12.17
C ILE A 124 1.39 4.97 12.68
N ALA A 125 2.36 5.30 11.84
CA ALA A 125 3.78 5.32 12.21
C ALA A 125 4.04 6.30 13.36
N THR A 126 3.40 7.47 13.36
CA THR A 126 3.48 8.45 14.44
C THR A 126 2.91 7.88 15.74
N ALA A 127 1.72 7.30 15.70
CA ALA A 127 1.09 6.70 16.88
C ALA A 127 1.94 5.56 17.47
N VAL A 128 2.47 4.68 16.61
CA VAL A 128 3.40 3.60 17.01
C VAL A 128 4.65 4.17 17.69
N SER A 129 5.26 5.19 17.08
CA SER A 129 6.47 5.83 17.64
C SER A 129 6.22 6.46 19.01
N GLU A 130 5.09 7.15 19.20
CA GLU A 130 4.73 7.75 20.48
C GLU A 130 4.49 6.70 21.58
N ILE A 131 3.80 5.60 21.23
CA ILE A 131 3.55 4.49 22.16
C ILE A 131 4.87 3.80 22.51
N ALA A 132 5.72 3.52 21.54
CA ALA A 132 7.01 2.87 21.76
C ALA A 132 7.90 3.70 22.68
N LYS A 133 7.99 5.02 22.45
CA LYS A 133 8.73 5.94 23.32
C LYS A 133 8.18 5.96 24.75
N GLY A 134 6.87 6.03 24.92
CA GLY A 134 6.22 6.03 26.22
C GLY A 134 6.40 4.74 27.03
N LYS A 135 6.57 3.59 26.33
CA LYS A 135 6.78 2.27 26.95
C LYS A 135 8.25 1.84 26.99
N PHE A 136 9.18 2.69 26.53
CA PHE A 136 10.61 2.37 26.41
C PHE A 136 10.85 1.09 25.59
N ILE A 137 10.22 1.02 24.40
CA ILE A 137 10.35 -0.07 23.45
C ILE A 137 11.35 0.38 22.37
N ASP A 138 12.37 -0.45 22.12
CA ASP A 138 13.45 -0.12 21.19
C ASP A 138 13.08 -0.42 19.74
N PHE A 139 12.29 -1.49 19.49
CA PHE A 139 11.91 -1.94 18.16
C PHE A 139 10.44 -2.37 18.12
N VAL A 140 9.74 -1.95 17.06
CA VAL A 140 8.39 -2.41 16.76
C VAL A 140 8.37 -2.99 15.34
N PHE A 141 7.93 -4.24 15.23
CA PHE A 141 7.80 -4.94 13.95
C PHE A 141 6.37 -4.88 13.46
N ASP A 142 6.20 -4.84 12.14
CA ASP A 142 4.88 -5.01 11.54
C ASP A 142 4.66 -6.49 11.18
N LYS A 143 3.71 -7.13 11.87
CA LYS A 143 3.36 -8.53 11.64
C LYS A 143 2.69 -8.76 10.29
N SER A 144 1.98 -7.77 9.74
CA SER A 144 1.28 -7.87 8.46
C SER A 144 2.17 -7.61 7.25
N SER A 145 3.42 -7.15 7.46
CA SER A 145 4.36 -6.90 6.39
C SER A 145 4.90 -8.20 5.79
N GLU A 146 4.80 -8.35 4.47
CA GLU A 146 5.36 -9.48 3.72
C GLU A 146 6.88 -9.63 3.90
N SER A 147 7.57 -8.55 4.23
CA SER A 147 9.02 -8.55 4.50
C SER A 147 9.37 -9.03 5.91
N THR A 148 8.40 -9.15 6.82
CA THR A 148 8.62 -9.59 8.20
C THR A 148 8.11 -11.02 8.37
N MET A 149 9.00 -12.02 8.29
CA MET A 149 8.63 -13.41 8.54
C MET A 149 8.52 -13.65 10.05
N MET A 150 7.37 -13.32 10.64
CA MET A 150 7.09 -13.57 12.06
C MET A 150 6.29 -14.87 12.21
N ILE A 151 6.94 -15.95 12.66
CA ILE A 151 6.31 -17.26 12.84
C ILE A 151 5.48 -17.32 14.14
N TYR A 152 5.97 -16.67 15.19
CA TYR A 152 5.31 -16.63 16.50
C TYR A 152 5.63 -15.33 17.23
N ALA A 153 4.61 -14.77 17.85
CA ALA A 153 4.76 -13.69 18.83
C ALA A 153 3.67 -13.81 19.91
N SER A 154 4.05 -13.60 21.17
CA SER A 154 3.07 -13.53 22.26
C SER A 154 2.21 -12.29 22.12
N THR A 155 0.90 -12.44 22.38
CA THR A 155 -0.06 -11.32 22.36
C THR A 155 0.25 -10.22 23.38
N SER A 156 1.08 -10.52 24.39
CA SER A 156 1.55 -9.52 25.37
C SER A 156 2.45 -8.44 24.75
N TYR A 157 3.01 -8.68 23.56
CA TYR A 157 3.83 -7.73 22.84
C TYR A 157 3.07 -7.02 21.69
N ASP A 158 1.78 -7.29 21.56
CA ASP A 158 0.92 -6.68 20.53
C ASP A 158 0.47 -5.27 20.95
N LEU A 159 0.84 -4.27 20.18
CA LEU A 159 0.46 -2.88 20.39
C LEU A 159 -0.69 -2.43 19.48
N SER A 160 -1.25 -3.30 18.65
CA SER A 160 -2.23 -2.92 17.64
C SER A 160 -3.46 -2.24 18.25
N ASN A 161 -4.00 -2.77 19.35
CA ASN A 161 -5.12 -2.15 20.04
C ASN A 161 -4.77 -0.81 20.68
N ASP A 162 -3.56 -0.68 21.25
CA ASP A 162 -3.08 0.59 21.79
C ASP A 162 -2.99 1.66 20.69
N VAL A 163 -2.52 1.27 19.50
CA VAL A 163 -2.45 2.16 18.33
C VAL A 163 -3.85 2.58 17.88
N ILE A 164 -4.80 1.65 17.78
CA ILE A 164 -6.19 1.94 17.41
C ILE A 164 -6.80 2.96 18.38
N ILE A 165 -6.63 2.74 19.68
CA ILE A 165 -7.12 3.65 20.74
C ILE A 165 -6.43 5.02 20.63
N LYS A 166 -5.12 5.05 20.43
CA LYS A 166 -4.33 6.27 20.28
C LYS A 166 -4.78 7.11 19.07
N LEU A 167 -5.18 6.44 17.99
CA LEU A 167 -5.74 7.06 16.80
C LEU A 167 -7.19 7.55 16.98
N GLY A 168 -7.83 7.25 18.12
CA GLY A 168 -9.19 7.67 18.45
C GLY A 168 -10.28 6.69 17.99
N TYR A 169 -9.91 5.48 17.59
CA TYR A 169 -10.84 4.43 17.18
C TYR A 169 -11.07 3.40 18.29
N LYS A 170 -12.08 2.56 18.10
CA LYS A 170 -12.38 1.45 19.02
C LYS A 170 -11.89 0.14 18.41
N PRO A 171 -11.01 -0.61 19.09
CA PRO A 171 -10.66 -1.95 18.67
C PRO A 171 -11.89 -2.88 18.78
N GLU A 172 -11.93 -3.91 17.94
CA GLU A 172 -12.93 -4.97 18.12
C GLU A 172 -12.72 -5.64 19.48
N THR A 173 -13.80 -5.78 20.24
CA THR A 173 -13.77 -6.52 21.50
C THR A 173 -13.52 -7.98 21.14
N THR A 174 -12.28 -8.46 21.27
CA THR A 174 -12.00 -9.88 21.10
C THR A 174 -12.76 -10.63 22.21
N ILE A 175 -13.89 -11.22 21.85
CA ILE A 175 -14.53 -12.22 22.71
C ILE A 175 -13.53 -13.38 22.77
N LYS A 176 -12.90 -13.52 23.95
CA LYS A 176 -12.02 -14.65 24.26
C LYS A 176 -12.83 -15.93 24.37
#